data_44ddaa90710a63102989dd91ad8c727d
#
_entry.id   44ddaa90710a63102989dd91ad8c727d
#
_cell.length_a   1.000
_cell.length_b   1.000
_cell.length_c   1.000
_cell.angle_alpha   90.00
_cell.angle_beta   90.00
_cell.angle_gamma   90.00
#
_symmetry.space_group_name_H-M   'P 1'
#
loop_
_entity.id
_entity.type
_entity.pdbx_description
1 polymer ?
#
loop_
_entity_poly.entity_id
_entity_poly.type
_entity_poly.pdbx_seq_one_letter_code
_entity_poly.pdbx_strand_id
1 'polypeptide(L)'
;NVLVLGIDDGADENGTEGQHADTILLLSMENATGRLRAITVPPNMIVQLPQKGGEIRATDLYAHGGAPTMVQALSDLLGVSIHQYVTLDTHALADLVDVLGGVDLYVEDEMNYDDPEAGLSIHIPKGFQHLDGDTAQKYLRYRSSELGEVGRLHRQQRFAKALYEKFLQVDTIPKLPDVADIFKYRMTTSAEIFDSARLAKVLKNLGDEPPTTLLLPTVQHDGYWLPDRAAIGQKIEELFPELVKHEGENDDNK
;
A
#
# COMPACT_ATOMS: atom_id res chain seq x y z
N ASN A 1 5.01 11.67 4.51
CA ASN A 1 4.57 10.78 3.44
C ASN A 1 5.42 9.53 3.49
N VAL A 2 4.79 8.36 3.52
CA VAL A 2 5.42 7.05 3.60
C VAL A 2 4.92 6.18 2.45
N LEU A 3 5.82 5.63 1.65
CA LEU A 3 5.50 4.66 0.61
C LEU A 3 5.52 3.25 1.22
N VAL A 4 4.40 2.56 1.16
CA VAL A 4 4.26 1.16 1.59
C VAL A 4 4.25 0.27 0.36
N LEU A 5 5.14 -0.70 0.31
CA LEU A 5 5.33 -1.62 -0.79
C LEU A 5 5.15 -3.06 -0.31
N GLY A 6 4.16 -3.75 -0.86
CA GLY A 6 4.03 -5.20 -0.72
C GLY A 6 4.85 -5.87 -1.82
N ILE A 7 5.87 -6.63 -1.43
CA ILE A 7 6.81 -7.28 -2.35
C ILE A 7 6.47 -8.75 -2.47
N ASP A 8 6.42 -9.22 -3.71
CA ASP A 8 6.35 -10.64 -4.04
C ASP A 8 7.68 -11.05 -4.70
N ASP A 9 8.26 -12.16 -4.24
CA ASP A 9 9.49 -12.75 -4.77
C ASP A 9 9.23 -13.77 -5.90
N GLY A 10 7.95 -13.94 -6.30
CA GLY A 10 7.53 -14.85 -7.35
C GLY A 10 7.85 -14.35 -8.76
N ALA A 11 7.67 -15.23 -9.74
CA ALA A 11 7.64 -14.83 -11.15
C ALA A 11 6.37 -14.00 -11.42
N ASP A 12 6.50 -12.96 -12.25
CA ASP A 12 5.34 -12.21 -12.74
C ASP A 12 4.44 -13.05 -13.66
N GLU A 13 3.31 -12.48 -14.09
CA GLU A 13 2.36 -13.14 -15.01
C GLU A 13 3.01 -13.52 -16.35
N ASN A 14 4.18 -12.97 -16.67
CA ASN A 14 4.98 -13.27 -17.89
C ASN A 14 6.13 -14.25 -17.60
N GLY A 15 6.24 -14.78 -16.38
CA GLY A 15 7.32 -15.68 -15.96
C GLY A 15 8.66 -14.98 -15.72
N THR A 16 8.68 -13.65 -15.54
CA THR A 16 9.90 -12.91 -15.22
C THR A 16 10.21 -13.10 -13.74
N GLU A 17 11.32 -13.75 -13.44
CA GLU A 17 11.80 -13.87 -12.06
C GLU A 17 12.33 -12.54 -11.55
N GLY A 18 11.96 -12.18 -10.32
CA GLY A 18 12.42 -10.96 -9.66
C GLY A 18 11.47 -10.48 -8.56
N GLN A 19 11.91 -9.50 -7.82
CA GLN A 19 11.07 -8.87 -6.81
C GLN A 19 10.16 -7.83 -7.46
N HIS A 20 8.85 -8.01 -7.29
CA HIS A 20 7.82 -7.13 -7.83
C HIS A 20 7.04 -6.46 -6.69
N ALA A 21 6.66 -5.21 -6.89
CA ALA A 21 5.81 -4.50 -5.95
C ALA A 21 4.33 -4.64 -6.35
N ASP A 22 3.65 -5.63 -5.81
CA ASP A 22 2.25 -5.94 -6.12
C ASP A 22 1.25 -5.08 -5.34
N THR A 23 1.70 -4.46 -4.26
CA THR A 23 0.96 -3.44 -3.52
C THR A 23 1.80 -2.18 -3.44
N ILE A 24 1.25 -1.07 -3.93
CA ILE A 24 1.91 0.23 -3.94
C ILE A 24 0.95 1.24 -3.32
N LEU A 25 1.24 1.67 -2.08
CA LEU A 25 0.36 2.53 -1.30
C LEU A 25 1.17 3.72 -0.74
N LEU A 26 0.78 4.94 -1.10
CA LEU A 26 1.32 6.14 -0.49
C LEU A 26 0.41 6.56 0.67
N LEU A 27 0.96 6.57 1.88
CA LEU A 27 0.31 7.07 3.07
C LEU A 27 0.77 8.49 3.36
N SER A 28 -0.18 9.39 3.54
CA SER A 28 0.05 10.77 3.96
C SER A 28 -0.71 11.07 5.24
N MET A 29 0.00 11.52 6.25
CA MET A 29 -0.60 11.95 7.52
C MET A 29 -0.53 13.46 7.63
N GLU A 30 -1.68 14.08 7.86
CA GLU A 30 -1.78 15.50 8.17
C GLU A 30 -1.37 15.72 9.63
N ASN A 31 -0.25 16.41 9.86
CA ASN A 31 0.32 16.56 11.20
C ASN A 31 -0.60 17.32 12.20
N ALA A 32 -1.45 18.21 11.70
CA ALA A 32 -2.31 19.02 12.54
C ALA A 32 -3.51 18.26 13.10
N THR A 33 -4.07 17.34 12.33
CA THR A 33 -5.33 16.64 12.64
C THR A 33 -5.15 15.14 12.87
N GLY A 34 -4.00 14.57 12.47
CA GLY A 34 -3.75 13.12 12.45
C GLY A 34 -4.53 12.38 11.37
N ARG A 35 -5.21 13.09 10.46
CA ARG A 35 -5.92 12.45 9.33
C ARG A 35 -4.95 11.71 8.44
N LEU A 36 -5.29 10.46 8.15
CA LEU A 36 -4.54 9.62 7.24
C LEU A 36 -5.24 9.58 5.87
N ARG A 37 -4.45 9.75 4.83
CA ARG A 37 -4.88 9.61 3.44
C ARG A 37 -4.04 8.53 2.78
N ALA A 38 -4.67 7.72 1.94
CA ALA A 38 -4.05 6.58 1.29
C ALA A 38 -4.27 6.64 -0.22
N ILE A 39 -3.19 6.77 -0.99
CA ILE A 39 -3.22 6.74 -2.45
C ILE A 39 -2.73 5.38 -2.91
N THR A 40 -3.62 4.60 -3.52
CA THR A 40 -3.28 3.32 -4.14
C THR A 40 -2.84 3.55 -5.58
N VAL A 41 -1.62 3.12 -5.90
CA VAL A 41 -1.08 3.12 -7.27
C VAL A 41 -1.31 1.76 -7.89
N PRO A 42 -2.01 1.66 -9.05
CA PRO A 42 -2.17 0.37 -9.74
C PRO A 42 -0.81 -0.19 -10.16
N PRO A 43 -0.46 -1.45 -9.79
CA PRO A 43 0.85 -2.03 -10.11
C PRO A 43 1.12 -2.14 -11.61
N ASN A 44 0.05 -2.37 -12.40
CA ASN A 44 0.14 -2.48 -13.86
C ASN A 44 0.13 -1.13 -14.59
N MET A 45 0.12 -0.01 -13.85
CA MET A 45 0.19 1.32 -14.46
C MET A 45 1.57 1.57 -15.04
N ILE A 46 1.60 2.13 -16.25
CA ILE A 46 2.85 2.52 -16.92
C ILE A 46 3.38 3.83 -16.30
N VAL A 47 4.63 3.81 -15.91
CA VAL A 47 5.34 4.94 -15.30
C VAL A 47 6.70 5.15 -15.96
N GLN A 48 7.30 6.33 -15.75
CA GLN A 48 8.64 6.62 -16.24
C GLN A 48 9.71 5.98 -15.34
N LEU A 49 10.69 5.34 -15.96
CA LEU A 49 11.85 4.82 -15.25
C LEU A 49 12.84 5.97 -14.97
N PRO A 50 13.11 6.31 -13.69
CA PRO A 50 14.03 7.38 -13.35
C PRO A 50 15.43 7.16 -13.92
N GLN A 51 16.12 8.26 -14.29
CA GLN A 51 17.52 8.30 -14.74
C GLN A 51 17.84 7.58 -16.06
N LYS A 52 17.22 6.44 -16.36
CA LYS A 52 17.51 5.64 -17.57
C LYS A 52 16.61 6.01 -18.73
N GLY A 53 15.49 6.70 -18.46
CA GLY A 53 14.42 6.93 -19.43
C GLY A 53 13.70 5.64 -19.82
N GLY A 54 12.57 5.80 -20.50
CA GLY A 54 11.70 4.69 -20.90
C GLY A 54 10.52 4.48 -19.95
N GLU A 55 9.60 3.65 -20.39
CA GLU A 55 8.34 3.35 -19.72
C GLU A 55 8.34 1.91 -19.24
N ILE A 56 7.81 1.69 -18.04
CA ILE A 56 7.76 0.40 -17.36
C ILE A 56 6.51 0.31 -16.48
N ARG A 57 6.04 -0.89 -16.18
CA ARG A 57 4.96 -1.05 -15.18
C ARG A 57 5.47 -0.65 -13.80
N ALA A 58 4.59 -0.04 -13.00
CA ALA A 58 4.94 0.40 -11.65
C ALA A 58 5.44 -0.77 -10.78
N THR A 59 4.85 -1.97 -10.92
CA THR A 59 5.29 -3.19 -10.22
C THR A 59 6.76 -3.55 -10.49
N ASP A 60 7.24 -3.33 -11.72
CA ASP A 60 8.57 -3.74 -12.18
C ASP A 60 9.68 -2.74 -11.76
N LEU A 61 9.31 -1.52 -11.36
CA LEU A 61 10.27 -0.51 -10.89
C LEU A 61 11.16 -1.02 -9.75
N TYR A 62 10.58 -1.86 -8.86
CA TYR A 62 11.31 -2.37 -7.71
C TYR A 62 12.52 -3.21 -8.12
N ALA A 63 12.38 -4.06 -9.12
CA ALA A 63 13.48 -4.86 -9.68
C ALA A 63 14.62 -4.00 -10.27
N HIS A 64 14.35 -2.73 -10.64
CA HIS A 64 15.33 -1.84 -11.29
C HIS A 64 16.16 -1.00 -10.32
N GLY A 65 15.84 -1.00 -9.03
CA GLY A 65 16.61 -0.23 -8.04
C GLY A 65 15.94 -0.16 -6.67
N GLY A 66 15.03 -1.09 -6.38
CA GLY A 66 14.39 -1.22 -5.08
C GLY A 66 13.48 -0.05 -4.73
N ALA A 67 13.20 0.08 -3.45
CA ALA A 67 12.34 1.12 -2.92
C ALA A 67 12.79 2.56 -3.26
N PRO A 68 14.09 2.91 -3.31
CA PRO A 68 14.51 4.27 -3.71
C PRO A 68 14.07 4.65 -5.12
N THR A 69 14.11 3.71 -6.08
CA THR A 69 13.63 3.96 -7.46
C THR A 69 12.12 4.16 -7.49
N MET A 70 11.37 3.38 -6.69
CA MET A 70 9.93 3.56 -6.51
C MET A 70 9.60 4.95 -5.94
N VAL A 71 10.31 5.37 -4.89
CA VAL A 71 10.15 6.70 -4.27
C VAL A 71 10.35 7.80 -5.31
N GLN A 72 11.45 7.74 -6.08
CA GLN A 72 11.74 8.75 -7.11
C GLN A 72 10.63 8.81 -8.17
N ALA A 73 10.30 7.66 -8.80
CA ALA A 73 9.32 7.60 -9.87
C ALA A 73 7.93 8.11 -9.44
N LEU A 74 7.50 7.73 -8.24
CA LEU A 74 6.19 8.11 -7.72
C LEU A 74 6.18 9.55 -7.21
N SER A 75 7.27 10.06 -6.66
CA SER A 75 7.39 11.49 -6.34
C SER A 75 7.27 12.35 -7.60
N ASP A 76 7.95 11.96 -8.68
CA ASP A 76 7.90 12.68 -9.97
C ASP A 76 6.51 12.59 -10.62
N LEU A 77 5.84 11.43 -10.51
CA LEU A 77 4.49 11.24 -11.06
C LEU A 77 3.44 12.07 -10.33
N LEU A 78 3.51 12.09 -8.98
CA LEU A 78 2.48 12.70 -8.13
C LEU A 78 2.76 14.17 -7.83
N GLY A 79 3.98 14.65 -8.09
CA GLY A 79 4.40 16.00 -7.72
C GLY A 79 4.48 16.21 -6.20
N VAL A 80 4.75 15.14 -5.42
CA VAL A 80 4.79 15.21 -3.97
C VAL A 80 6.06 14.53 -3.41
N SER A 81 6.60 15.09 -2.33
CA SER A 81 7.77 14.49 -1.68
C SER A 81 7.38 13.26 -0.87
N ILE A 82 8.01 12.12 -1.16
CA ILE A 82 7.91 10.89 -0.39
C ILE A 82 9.14 10.81 0.52
N HIS A 83 8.93 10.85 1.83
CA HIS A 83 10.01 11.00 2.81
C HIS A 83 10.60 9.67 3.26
N GLN A 84 9.76 8.64 3.33
CA GLN A 84 10.10 7.34 3.87
C GLN A 84 9.43 6.23 3.08
N TYR A 85 9.97 5.03 3.18
CA TYR A 85 9.35 3.83 2.65
C TYR A 85 9.37 2.69 3.66
N VAL A 86 8.44 1.77 3.49
CA VAL A 86 8.37 0.47 4.17
C VAL A 86 8.11 -0.59 3.11
N THR A 87 8.91 -1.64 3.07
CA THR A 87 8.65 -2.81 2.24
C THR A 87 8.35 -4.01 3.14
N LEU A 88 7.35 -4.77 2.78
CA LEU A 88 6.95 -5.99 3.46
C LEU A 88 6.61 -7.07 2.44
N ASP A 89 6.96 -8.29 2.77
CA ASP A 89 6.49 -9.47 2.04
C ASP A 89 5.14 -9.97 2.60
N THR A 90 4.58 -10.97 1.94
CA THR A 90 3.31 -11.56 2.36
C THR A 90 3.39 -12.23 3.73
N HIS A 91 4.56 -12.78 4.11
CA HIS A 91 4.76 -13.42 5.41
C HIS A 91 4.83 -12.38 6.52
N ALA A 92 5.55 -11.26 6.32
CA ALA A 92 5.59 -10.17 7.28
C ALA A 92 4.19 -9.58 7.54
N LEU A 93 3.35 -9.49 6.51
CA LEU A 93 1.97 -9.06 6.66
C LEU A 93 1.15 -10.06 7.47
N ALA A 94 1.30 -11.37 7.22
CA ALA A 94 0.61 -12.40 8.00
C ALA A 94 1.02 -12.35 9.48
N ASP A 95 2.33 -12.31 9.75
CA ASP A 95 2.86 -12.19 11.12
C ASP A 95 2.29 -10.95 11.83
N LEU A 96 2.19 -9.82 11.14
CA LEU A 96 1.60 -8.59 11.68
C LEU A 96 0.12 -8.77 12.04
N VAL A 97 -0.66 -9.36 11.15
CA VAL A 97 -2.08 -9.64 11.38
C VAL A 97 -2.26 -10.58 12.59
N ASP A 98 -1.47 -11.64 12.68
CA ASP A 98 -1.54 -12.62 13.78
C ASP A 98 -1.16 -11.98 15.12
N VAL A 99 -0.10 -11.17 15.19
CA VAL A 99 0.28 -10.43 16.39
C VAL A 99 -0.83 -9.48 16.83
N LEU A 100 -1.50 -8.81 15.89
CA LEU A 100 -2.64 -7.94 16.19
C LEU A 100 -3.88 -8.74 16.65
N GLY A 101 -3.89 -10.05 16.47
CA GLY A 101 -4.99 -10.94 16.81
C GLY A 101 -6.09 -10.94 15.77
N GLY A 102 -5.70 -10.84 14.50
CA GLY A 102 -6.60 -10.85 13.35
C GLY A 102 -7.22 -9.50 13.01
N VAL A 103 -7.84 -9.44 11.85
CA VAL A 103 -8.53 -8.27 11.31
C VAL A 103 -9.98 -8.62 10.98
N ASP A 104 -10.93 -7.84 11.46
CA ASP A 104 -12.35 -8.03 11.19
C ASP A 104 -12.77 -7.15 10.00
N LEU A 105 -13.39 -7.76 8.98
CA LEU A 105 -13.92 -7.00 7.85
C LEU A 105 -15.11 -7.70 7.19
N TYR A 106 -15.87 -6.95 6.38
CA TYR A 106 -16.96 -7.49 5.59
C TYR A 106 -16.46 -7.93 4.22
N VAL A 107 -16.62 -9.22 3.91
CA VAL A 107 -16.34 -9.84 2.61
C VAL A 107 -17.59 -9.69 1.74
N GLU A 108 -17.49 -8.94 0.64
CA GLU A 108 -18.65 -8.59 -0.19
C GLU A 108 -19.20 -9.76 -1.00
N ASP A 109 -18.31 -10.64 -1.48
CA ASP A 109 -18.66 -11.79 -2.29
C ASP A 109 -17.88 -13.01 -1.81
N GLU A 110 -18.50 -14.20 -1.97
CA GLU A 110 -17.85 -15.45 -1.69
C GLU A 110 -16.60 -15.62 -2.58
N MET A 111 -15.50 -16.02 -1.97
CA MET A 111 -14.21 -16.21 -2.64
C MET A 111 -13.90 -17.70 -2.71
N ASN A 112 -13.96 -18.26 -3.89
CA ASN A 112 -13.62 -19.66 -4.17
C ASN A 112 -12.61 -19.71 -5.31
N TYR A 113 -11.41 -20.19 -5.02
CA TYR A 113 -10.35 -20.36 -6.00
C TYR A 113 -9.39 -21.46 -5.55
N ASP A 114 -9.16 -22.41 -6.41
CA ASP A 114 -8.20 -23.49 -6.19
C ASP A 114 -7.18 -23.54 -7.34
N ASP A 115 -5.91 -23.48 -6.96
CA ASP A 115 -4.78 -23.67 -7.84
C ASP A 115 -3.82 -24.71 -7.23
N PRO A 116 -3.99 -26.00 -7.57
CA PRO A 116 -3.17 -27.07 -7.03
C PRO A 116 -1.69 -26.97 -7.43
N GLU A 117 -1.39 -26.37 -8.59
CA GLU A 117 -0.01 -26.21 -9.08
C GLU A 117 0.74 -25.16 -8.25
N ALA A 118 0.05 -24.06 -7.88
CA ALA A 118 0.58 -23.04 -6.99
C ALA A 118 0.41 -23.38 -5.50
N GLY A 119 -0.24 -24.50 -5.16
CA GLY A 119 -0.59 -24.85 -3.77
C GLY A 119 -1.53 -23.83 -3.10
N LEU A 120 -2.32 -23.10 -3.87
CA LEU A 120 -3.19 -22.05 -3.39
C LEU A 120 -4.64 -22.50 -3.36
N SER A 121 -5.25 -22.44 -2.18
CA SER A 121 -6.67 -22.74 -1.97
C SER A 121 -7.31 -21.61 -1.16
N ILE A 122 -8.30 -20.93 -1.75
CA ILE A 122 -8.99 -19.78 -1.16
C ILE A 122 -10.47 -20.11 -1.05
N HIS A 123 -10.97 -20.19 0.18
CA HIS A 123 -12.38 -20.39 0.48
C HIS A 123 -12.76 -19.44 1.62
N ILE A 124 -13.24 -18.25 1.26
CA ILE A 124 -13.65 -17.22 2.22
C ILE A 124 -15.13 -16.89 1.96
N PRO A 125 -16.02 -17.18 2.91
CA PRO A 125 -17.44 -16.92 2.72
C PRO A 125 -17.76 -15.43 2.76
N LYS A 126 -18.83 -15.03 2.07
CA LYS A 126 -19.41 -13.70 2.14
C LYS A 126 -19.87 -13.37 3.56
N GLY A 127 -19.77 -12.11 3.96
CA GLY A 127 -20.24 -11.60 5.24
C GLY A 127 -19.14 -11.06 6.13
N PHE A 128 -19.44 -10.81 7.40
CA PHE A 128 -18.42 -10.42 8.39
C PHE A 128 -17.51 -11.61 8.70
N GLN A 129 -16.22 -11.40 8.52
CA GLN A 129 -15.19 -12.41 8.69
C GLN A 129 -14.10 -11.87 9.61
N HIS A 130 -13.57 -12.77 10.45
CA HIS A 130 -12.34 -12.56 11.18
C HIS A 130 -11.19 -13.22 10.41
N LEU A 131 -10.26 -12.42 9.92
CA LEU A 131 -9.13 -12.90 9.12
C LEU A 131 -7.88 -12.99 10.00
N ASP A 132 -7.33 -14.18 10.16
CA ASP A 132 -5.96 -14.40 10.62
C ASP A 132 -4.95 -14.08 9.50
N GLY A 133 -3.65 -14.25 9.77
CA GLY A 133 -2.61 -13.92 8.82
C GLY A 133 -2.70 -14.71 7.52
N ASP A 134 -2.97 -16.02 7.57
CA ASP A 134 -3.11 -16.86 6.39
C ASP A 134 -4.34 -16.47 5.56
N THR A 135 -5.48 -16.28 6.21
CA THR A 135 -6.72 -15.86 5.55
C THR A 135 -6.62 -14.46 4.98
N ALA A 136 -5.91 -13.55 5.65
CA ALA A 136 -5.64 -12.20 5.15
C ALA A 136 -4.80 -12.22 3.86
N GLN A 137 -3.75 -13.05 3.80
CA GLN A 137 -2.98 -13.24 2.56
C GLN A 137 -3.87 -13.73 1.42
N LYS A 138 -4.70 -14.75 1.67
CA LYS A 138 -5.63 -15.30 0.69
C LYS A 138 -6.64 -14.26 0.19
N TYR A 139 -7.20 -13.47 1.12
CA TYR A 139 -8.11 -12.36 0.80
C TYR A 139 -7.48 -11.32 -0.14
N LEU A 140 -6.24 -10.95 0.11
CA LEU A 140 -5.52 -9.94 -0.66
C LEU A 140 -5.03 -10.45 -2.02
N ARG A 141 -4.76 -11.76 -2.14
CA ARG A 141 -4.32 -12.39 -3.40
C ARG A 141 -5.47 -12.75 -4.34
N TYR A 142 -6.68 -12.91 -3.81
CA TYR A 142 -7.83 -13.33 -4.61
C TYR A 142 -8.12 -12.34 -5.75
N ARG A 143 -8.32 -12.86 -6.96
CA ARG A 143 -8.76 -12.11 -8.15
C ARG A 143 -10.06 -12.74 -8.66
N SER A 144 -11.17 -11.98 -8.63
CA SER A 144 -12.43 -12.45 -9.22
C SER A 144 -12.37 -12.38 -10.74
N SER A 145 -13.11 -13.27 -11.41
CA SER A 145 -13.25 -13.24 -12.88
C SER A 145 -13.95 -11.99 -13.41
N GLU A 146 -14.81 -11.36 -12.60
CA GLU A 146 -15.60 -10.20 -13.02
C GLU A 146 -14.85 -8.87 -12.87
N LEU A 147 -14.21 -8.63 -11.72
CA LEU A 147 -13.55 -7.36 -11.39
C LEU A 147 -12.04 -7.39 -11.55
N GLY A 148 -11.45 -8.59 -11.70
CA GLY A 148 -10.02 -8.75 -11.93
C GLY A 148 -9.12 -7.93 -10.98
N GLU A 149 -8.24 -7.14 -11.56
CA GLU A 149 -7.28 -6.30 -10.84
C GLU A 149 -7.96 -5.17 -10.05
N VAL A 150 -8.97 -4.53 -10.59
CA VAL A 150 -9.70 -3.45 -9.90
C VAL A 150 -10.35 -3.97 -8.61
N GLY A 151 -10.94 -5.16 -8.66
CA GLY A 151 -11.50 -5.80 -7.47
C GLY A 151 -10.44 -6.10 -6.41
N ARG A 152 -9.23 -6.52 -6.82
CA ARG A 152 -8.09 -6.73 -5.92
C ARG A 152 -7.66 -5.42 -5.24
N LEU A 153 -7.52 -4.33 -5.99
CA LEU A 153 -7.15 -3.02 -5.43
C LEU A 153 -8.18 -2.51 -4.41
N HIS A 154 -9.48 -2.68 -4.68
CA HIS A 154 -10.52 -2.32 -3.72
C HIS A 154 -10.47 -3.19 -2.45
N ARG A 155 -10.15 -4.48 -2.55
CA ARG A 155 -9.96 -5.35 -1.38
C ARG A 155 -8.75 -4.90 -0.55
N GLN A 156 -7.64 -4.55 -1.19
CA GLN A 156 -6.46 -4.01 -0.51
C GLN A 156 -6.80 -2.72 0.25
N GLN A 157 -7.60 -1.82 -0.32
CA GLN A 157 -8.05 -0.60 0.37
C GLN A 157 -8.93 -0.91 1.59
N ARG A 158 -9.90 -1.84 1.46
CA ARG A 158 -10.74 -2.26 2.59
C ARG A 158 -9.93 -2.90 3.70
N PHE A 159 -9.00 -3.77 3.33
CA PHE A 159 -8.10 -4.41 4.28
C PHE A 159 -7.22 -3.39 5.01
N ALA A 160 -6.63 -2.44 4.29
CA ALA A 160 -5.82 -1.38 4.88
C ALA A 160 -6.64 -0.52 5.87
N LYS A 161 -7.90 -0.24 5.55
CA LYS A 161 -8.82 0.46 6.47
C LYS A 161 -9.09 -0.39 7.71
N ALA A 162 -9.43 -1.65 7.57
CA ALA A 162 -9.70 -2.54 8.70
C ALA A 162 -8.46 -2.75 9.58
N LEU A 163 -7.28 -2.86 8.98
CA LEU A 163 -6.00 -2.91 9.69
C LEU A 163 -5.73 -1.62 10.47
N TYR A 164 -6.01 -0.45 9.86
CA TYR A 164 -5.94 0.83 10.56
C TYR A 164 -6.85 0.88 11.78
N GLU A 165 -8.13 0.51 11.63
CA GLU A 165 -9.10 0.44 12.73
C GLU A 165 -8.62 -0.51 13.85
N LYS A 166 -7.99 -1.64 13.47
CA LYS A 166 -7.39 -2.58 14.43
C LYS A 166 -6.23 -1.96 15.20
N PHE A 167 -5.37 -1.19 14.55
CA PHE A 167 -4.28 -0.49 15.22
C PHE A 167 -4.75 0.54 16.26
N LEU A 168 -5.92 1.14 16.08
CA LEU A 168 -6.48 2.10 17.02
C LEU A 168 -7.15 1.45 18.25
N GLN A 169 -7.34 0.15 18.26
CA GLN A 169 -7.94 -0.55 19.40
C GLN A 169 -7.01 -0.58 20.61
N VAL A 170 -7.58 -0.44 21.79
CA VAL A 170 -6.82 -0.41 23.06
C VAL A 170 -6.07 -1.71 23.31
N ASP A 171 -6.59 -2.85 22.83
CA ASP A 171 -5.96 -4.17 22.92
C ASP A 171 -4.70 -4.34 22.05
N THR A 172 -4.42 -3.38 21.17
CA THR A 172 -3.18 -3.31 20.39
C THR A 172 -2.00 -2.77 21.21
N ILE A 173 -2.25 -1.95 22.23
CA ILE A 173 -1.17 -1.32 23.01
C ILE A 173 -0.20 -2.33 23.63
N PRO A 174 -0.64 -3.42 24.29
CA PRO A 174 0.27 -4.43 24.82
C PRO A 174 1.08 -5.18 23.75
N LYS A 175 0.61 -5.18 22.49
CA LYS A 175 1.23 -5.89 21.34
C LYS A 175 2.27 -5.05 20.61
N LEU A 176 2.41 -3.76 20.93
CA LEU A 176 3.36 -2.86 20.25
C LEU A 176 4.82 -3.32 20.28
N PRO A 177 5.35 -3.98 21.32
CA PRO A 177 6.69 -4.54 21.28
C PRO A 177 6.86 -5.57 20.16
N ASP A 178 5.91 -6.51 20.04
CA ASP A 178 5.95 -7.57 19.03
C ASP A 178 5.76 -6.99 17.61
N VAL A 179 4.88 -5.98 17.47
CA VAL A 179 4.73 -5.21 16.21
C VAL A 179 6.04 -4.52 15.85
N ALA A 180 6.73 -3.88 16.82
CA ALA A 180 8.02 -3.24 16.58
C ALA A 180 9.10 -4.23 16.12
N ASP A 181 9.08 -5.44 16.67
CA ASP A 181 10.01 -6.50 16.26
C ASP A 181 9.74 -6.98 14.82
N ILE A 182 8.48 -7.06 14.37
CA ILE A 182 8.16 -7.35 12.97
C ILE A 182 8.72 -6.26 12.06
N PHE A 183 8.49 -4.97 12.37
CA PHE A 183 9.05 -3.86 11.61
C PHE A 183 10.58 -3.93 11.54
N LYS A 184 11.23 -4.32 12.61
CA LYS A 184 12.70 -4.37 12.72
C LYS A 184 13.31 -5.56 11.97
N TYR A 185 12.67 -6.74 12.02
CA TYR A 185 13.29 -7.99 11.58
C TYR A 185 12.69 -8.56 10.29
N ARG A 186 11.46 -8.16 9.94
CA ARG A 186 10.71 -8.70 8.79
C ARG A 186 10.45 -7.69 7.69
N MET A 187 10.71 -6.41 7.94
CA MET A 187 10.45 -5.33 6.97
C MET A 187 11.74 -4.58 6.66
N THR A 188 11.85 -4.07 5.43
CA THR A 188 12.89 -3.10 5.09
C THR A 188 12.28 -1.71 5.08
N THR A 189 12.88 -0.77 5.80
CA THR A 189 12.36 0.59 5.89
C THR A 189 13.47 1.61 6.01
N SER A 190 13.23 2.80 5.45
CA SER A 190 14.03 3.99 5.70
C SER A 190 13.61 4.76 6.97
N ALA A 191 12.50 4.37 7.59
CA ALA A 191 11.97 5.01 8.79
C ALA A 191 12.60 4.44 10.06
N GLU A 192 12.91 5.31 11.03
CA GLU A 192 13.42 4.90 12.34
C GLU A 192 12.25 4.58 13.32
N ILE A 193 11.42 3.59 12.99
CA ILE A 193 10.22 3.20 13.79
C ILE A 193 10.39 1.84 14.48
N PHE A 194 11.61 1.49 14.85
CA PHE A 194 11.95 0.16 15.36
C PHE A 194 11.75 -0.04 16.87
N ASP A 195 11.12 0.91 17.56
CA ASP A 195 10.80 0.74 18.96
C ASP A 195 9.32 1.01 19.25
N SER A 196 8.80 0.32 20.26
CA SER A 196 7.41 0.41 20.67
C SER A 196 7.00 1.82 21.13
N ALA A 197 7.93 2.62 21.67
CA ALA A 197 7.64 3.99 22.11
C ALA A 197 7.40 4.92 20.91
N ARG A 198 8.17 4.77 19.83
CA ARG A 198 7.94 5.50 18.58
C ARG A 198 6.66 5.07 17.90
N LEU A 199 6.37 3.77 17.83
CA LEU A 199 5.09 3.26 17.33
C LEU A 199 3.92 3.81 18.14
N ALA A 200 3.98 3.77 19.48
CA ALA A 200 2.95 4.35 20.33
C ALA A 200 2.74 5.84 20.07
N LYS A 201 3.83 6.60 19.83
CA LYS A 201 3.74 8.01 19.46
C LYS A 201 3.07 8.22 18.11
N VAL A 202 3.38 7.40 17.10
CA VAL A 202 2.71 7.44 15.79
C VAL A 202 1.22 7.17 15.98
N LEU A 203 0.85 6.07 16.65
CA LEU A 203 -0.55 5.70 16.89
C LEU A 203 -1.32 6.79 17.66
N LYS A 204 -0.68 7.41 18.66
CA LYS A 204 -1.32 8.53 19.41
C LYS A 204 -1.61 9.74 18.53
N ASN A 205 -0.84 9.95 17.47
CA ASN A 205 -1.02 11.08 16.57
C ASN A 205 -2.00 10.78 15.42
N LEU A 206 -2.43 9.52 15.24
CA LEU A 206 -3.45 9.16 14.27
C LEU A 206 -4.82 9.69 14.74
N GLY A 207 -5.62 10.18 13.81
CA GLY A 207 -7.00 10.59 14.08
C GLY A 207 -7.93 9.38 14.21
N ASP A 208 -9.09 9.59 14.80
CA ASP A 208 -10.13 8.55 14.98
C ASP A 208 -10.87 8.25 13.65
N GLU A 209 -10.74 9.12 12.65
CA GLU A 209 -11.40 8.95 11.36
C GLU A 209 -10.66 7.92 10.49
N PRO A 210 -11.39 7.01 9.81
CA PRO A 210 -10.78 6.07 8.89
C PRO A 210 -10.05 6.80 7.75
N PRO A 211 -8.99 6.19 7.18
CA PRO A 211 -8.23 6.80 6.08
C PRO A 211 -9.11 7.15 4.89
N THR A 212 -8.93 8.36 4.35
CA THR A 212 -9.48 8.72 3.05
C THR A 212 -8.66 8.03 1.97
N THR A 213 -9.32 7.24 1.11
CA THR A 213 -8.62 6.46 0.08
C THR A 213 -8.83 7.05 -1.31
N LEU A 214 -7.78 7.05 -2.12
CA LEU A 214 -7.81 7.37 -3.55
C LEU A 214 -7.17 6.22 -4.32
N LEU A 215 -7.89 5.65 -5.29
CA LEU A 215 -7.29 4.85 -6.35
C LEU A 215 -6.82 5.82 -7.44
N LEU A 216 -5.54 5.76 -7.78
CA LEU A 216 -4.95 6.70 -8.73
C LEU A 216 -5.63 6.59 -10.10
N PRO A 217 -6.12 7.70 -10.67
CA PRO A 217 -6.82 7.69 -11.96
C PRO A 217 -5.94 7.18 -13.11
N THR A 218 -6.48 6.25 -13.88
CA THR A 218 -5.84 5.68 -15.06
C THR A 218 -6.80 5.64 -16.24
N VAL A 219 -6.25 5.68 -17.44
CA VAL A 219 -6.96 5.39 -18.69
C VAL A 219 -6.39 4.11 -19.30
N GLN A 220 -7.24 3.26 -19.87
CA GLN A 220 -6.80 2.10 -20.62
C GLN A 220 -6.53 2.48 -22.08
N HIS A 221 -5.35 2.11 -22.57
CA HIS A 221 -4.95 2.30 -23.96
C HIS A 221 -4.14 1.08 -24.42
N ASP A 222 -4.59 0.41 -25.47
CA ASP A 222 -3.95 -0.79 -26.04
C ASP A 222 -3.58 -1.87 -25.01
N GLY A 223 -4.46 -2.08 -24.01
CA GLY A 223 -4.24 -3.07 -22.95
C GLY A 223 -3.34 -2.61 -21.79
N TYR A 224 -2.80 -1.39 -21.86
CA TYR A 224 -2.01 -0.79 -20.79
C TYR A 224 -2.84 0.19 -19.95
N TRP A 225 -2.44 0.35 -18.70
CA TRP A 225 -3.00 1.34 -17.79
C TRP A 225 -2.08 2.56 -17.78
N LEU A 226 -2.49 3.64 -18.41
CA LEU A 226 -1.73 4.89 -18.44
C LEU A 226 -2.21 5.84 -17.35
N PRO A 227 -1.31 6.61 -16.68
CA PRO A 227 -1.72 7.61 -15.71
C PRO A 227 -2.51 8.73 -16.37
N ASP A 228 -3.72 9.01 -15.89
CA ASP A 228 -4.44 10.23 -16.26
C ASP A 228 -3.85 11.41 -15.48
N ARG A 229 -2.80 12.04 -16.03
CA ARG A 229 -2.06 13.11 -15.35
C ARG A 229 -2.94 14.28 -14.97
N ALA A 230 -3.94 14.63 -15.78
CA ALA A 230 -4.85 15.73 -15.50
C ALA A 230 -5.77 15.42 -14.31
N ALA A 231 -6.39 14.23 -14.34
CA ALA A 231 -7.24 13.78 -13.24
C ALA A 231 -6.43 13.52 -11.96
N ILE A 232 -5.19 12.98 -12.07
CA ILE A 232 -4.28 12.81 -10.94
C ILE A 232 -3.99 14.15 -10.27
N GLY A 233 -3.53 15.16 -11.04
CA GLY A 233 -3.22 16.49 -10.51
C GLY A 233 -4.42 17.10 -9.79
N GLN A 234 -5.61 17.08 -10.41
CA GLN A 234 -6.83 17.60 -9.82
C GLN A 234 -7.20 16.85 -8.50
N LYS A 235 -7.08 15.52 -8.47
CA LYS A 235 -7.40 14.73 -7.26
C LYS A 235 -6.38 14.93 -6.16
N ILE A 236 -5.11 15.05 -6.48
CA ILE A 236 -4.06 15.35 -5.49
C ILE A 236 -4.28 16.75 -4.89
N GLU A 237 -4.57 17.76 -5.71
CA GLU A 237 -4.86 19.11 -5.23
C GLU A 237 -6.12 19.17 -4.36
N GLU A 238 -7.19 18.45 -4.76
CA GLU A 238 -8.47 18.40 -4.03
C GLU A 238 -8.35 17.69 -2.67
N LEU A 239 -7.78 16.50 -2.68
CA LEU A 239 -7.80 15.60 -1.51
C LEU A 239 -6.55 15.71 -0.64
N PHE A 240 -5.43 16.18 -1.21
CA PHE A 240 -4.13 16.24 -0.55
C PHE A 240 -3.44 17.60 -0.76
N PRO A 241 -4.11 18.71 -0.43
CA PRO A 241 -3.57 20.05 -0.72
C PRO A 241 -2.23 20.32 -0.03
N GLU A 242 -1.97 19.66 1.11
CA GLU A 242 -0.71 19.78 1.83
C GLU A 242 0.47 19.08 1.14
N LEU A 243 0.22 18.17 0.18
CA LEU A 243 1.28 17.49 -0.57
C LEU A 243 1.82 18.33 -1.72
N VAL A 244 1.06 19.33 -2.19
CA VAL A 244 1.32 20.12 -3.38
C VAL A 244 1.96 21.49 -3.06
N LYS A 245 1.81 22.00 -1.84
CA LYS A 245 2.15 23.39 -1.46
C LYS A 245 3.63 23.78 -1.41
N HIS A 246 4.59 22.96 -1.82
CA HIS A 246 6.01 23.27 -1.64
C HIS A 246 6.75 23.87 -2.84
N GLU A 247 6.11 24.16 -3.96
CA GLU A 247 6.79 24.80 -5.13
C GLU A 247 6.63 26.32 -5.22
N GLY A 248 5.87 26.98 -4.34
CA GLY A 248 5.52 28.41 -4.46
C GLY A 248 6.17 29.37 -3.48
N GLU A 249 6.89 28.93 -2.45
CA GLU A 249 7.31 29.83 -1.34
C GLU A 249 8.81 30.18 -1.28
N ASN A 250 9.61 29.87 -2.28
CA ASN A 250 11.07 30.14 -2.21
C ASN A 250 11.59 31.21 -3.16
N ASP A 251 10.79 32.15 -3.70
CA ASP A 251 11.32 33.17 -4.63
C ASP A 251 11.02 34.64 -4.30
N ASP A 252 10.53 35.00 -3.12
CA ASP A 252 10.34 36.39 -2.74
C ASP A 252 11.01 36.73 -1.39
N ASN A 253 12.35 36.54 -1.30
CA ASN A 253 13.15 37.26 -0.33
C ASN A 253 14.63 37.39 -0.80
N LYS A 254 14.86 38.26 -1.75
CA LYS A 254 16.17 38.89 -1.97
C LYS A 254 16.01 40.39 -2.08
#